data_cf356cd01af7840b44fb73e9090f6777
#
_entry.id   cf356cd01af7840b44fb73e9090f6777
#
_cell.length_a   1.000
_cell.length_b   1.000
_cell.length_c   1.000
_cell.angle_alpha   90.00
_cell.angle_beta   90.00
_cell.angle_gamma   90.00
#
_symmetry.space_group_name_H-M   'P 1'
#
loop_
_entity.id
_entity.type
_entity.pdbx_description
1 polymer ?
#
loop_
_entity_poly.entity_id
_entity_poly.type
_entity_poly.pdbx_seq_one_letter_code
_entity_poly.pdbx_strand_id
1 'polypeptide(L)'
;MPNLNNVSSPNVWQRLWQGFLITVGTKQFFRIFSPWVKWLSILAAICLAIGSIWGLAFAPPDYLQGNSYRIIFIHVPAASLAISIYFALAVLGVIFMVWKIKTASLVAQALAPFGFLLCVISLLTGSIWAKPTWGTYWVWD
;
A
#
# COMPACT_ATOMS: atom_id res chain seq x y z
N MET A 1 18.24 49.43 -12.77
CA MET A 1 17.22 48.54 -13.31
C MET A 1 17.91 47.24 -13.70
N PRO A 2 17.59 46.08 -13.12
CA PRO A 2 18.22 44.83 -13.53
C PRO A 2 17.78 44.47 -14.95
N ASN A 3 18.73 44.04 -15.76
CA ASN A 3 18.52 43.68 -17.16
C ASN A 3 17.74 42.36 -17.26
N LEU A 4 16.46 42.42 -17.64
CA LEU A 4 15.54 41.29 -17.73
C LEU A 4 15.82 40.33 -18.91
N ASN A 5 16.84 40.62 -19.73
CA ASN A 5 17.15 39.89 -20.96
C ASN A 5 18.06 38.65 -20.75
N ASN A 6 18.40 38.30 -19.50
CA ASN A 6 19.33 37.19 -19.22
C ASN A 6 18.63 35.99 -18.55
N VAL A 7 17.33 35.73 -18.85
CA VAL A 7 16.70 34.49 -18.45
C VAL A 7 17.09 33.42 -19.48
N SER A 8 18.13 32.66 -19.18
CA SER A 8 18.50 31.48 -19.99
C SER A 8 17.32 30.53 -20.08
N SER A 9 16.96 30.07 -21.28
CA SER A 9 15.91 29.07 -21.47
C SER A 9 16.22 27.84 -20.60
N PRO A 10 15.22 27.29 -19.87
CA PRO A 10 15.45 26.15 -18.99
C PRO A 10 16.01 24.98 -19.80
N ASN A 11 17.08 24.37 -19.29
CA ASN A 11 17.69 23.20 -19.92
C ASN A 11 16.71 21.99 -19.84
N VAL A 12 16.99 20.92 -20.60
CA VAL A 12 16.11 19.73 -20.69
C VAL A 12 15.80 19.14 -19.30
N TRP A 13 16.80 19.07 -18.43
CA TRP A 13 16.64 18.55 -17.07
C TRP A 13 15.73 19.43 -16.21
N GLN A 14 15.82 20.74 -16.34
CA GLN A 14 14.93 21.66 -15.63
C GLN A 14 13.50 21.55 -16.13
N ARG A 15 13.28 21.36 -17.42
CA ARG A 15 11.94 21.12 -18.00
C ARG A 15 11.33 19.81 -17.50
N LEU A 16 12.12 18.72 -17.50
CA LEU A 16 11.68 17.42 -16.97
C LEU A 16 11.35 17.51 -15.48
N TRP A 17 12.20 18.16 -14.70
CA TRP A 17 11.97 18.34 -13.27
C TRP A 17 10.75 19.20 -12.98
N GLN A 18 10.55 20.30 -13.70
CA GLN A 18 9.35 21.12 -13.58
C GLN A 18 8.08 20.34 -13.99
N GLY A 19 8.14 19.57 -15.08
CA GLY A 19 7.05 18.70 -15.49
C GLY A 19 6.68 17.67 -14.43
N PHE A 20 7.69 17.03 -13.83
CA PHE A 20 7.50 16.11 -12.70
C PHE A 20 6.84 16.80 -11.50
N LEU A 21 7.35 17.96 -11.05
CA LEU A 21 6.78 18.70 -9.93
C LEU A 21 5.33 19.16 -10.17
N ILE A 22 5.00 19.53 -11.40
CA ILE A 22 3.62 19.87 -11.78
C ILE A 22 2.72 18.63 -11.66
N THR A 23 3.19 17.47 -12.15
CA THR A 23 2.42 16.21 -12.12
C THR A 23 2.19 15.70 -10.71
N VAL A 24 3.19 15.79 -9.84
CA VAL A 24 3.05 15.38 -8.42
C VAL A 24 2.44 16.45 -7.54
N GLY A 25 2.15 17.64 -8.08
CA GLY A 25 1.41 18.69 -7.39
C GLY A 25 0.04 18.18 -6.94
N THR A 26 -0.36 18.45 -5.70
CA THR A 26 -1.55 17.88 -5.06
C THR A 26 -2.80 17.97 -5.94
N LYS A 27 -3.08 19.14 -6.51
CA LYS A 27 -4.25 19.37 -7.37
C LYS A 27 -4.23 18.51 -8.64
N GLN A 28 -3.08 18.43 -9.31
CA GLN A 28 -2.93 17.66 -10.53
C GLN A 28 -2.97 16.16 -10.25
N PHE A 29 -2.34 15.71 -9.17
CA PHE A 29 -2.39 14.34 -8.70
C PHE A 29 -3.84 13.86 -8.54
N PHE A 30 -4.66 14.57 -7.77
CA PHE A 30 -6.06 14.21 -7.59
C PHE A 30 -6.86 14.24 -8.90
N ARG A 31 -6.60 15.20 -9.79
CA ARG A 31 -7.28 15.28 -11.09
C ARG A 31 -6.99 14.05 -11.97
N ILE A 32 -5.77 13.54 -11.93
CA ILE A 32 -5.36 12.36 -12.73
C ILE A 32 -5.94 11.08 -12.14
N PHE A 33 -5.82 10.90 -10.82
CA PHE A 33 -6.15 9.62 -10.18
C PHE A 33 -7.61 9.47 -9.77
N SER A 34 -8.33 10.57 -9.47
CA SER A 34 -9.73 10.53 -9.03
C SER A 34 -10.67 9.72 -9.93
N PRO A 35 -10.66 9.83 -11.26
CA PRO A 35 -11.56 9.05 -12.12
C PRO A 35 -11.33 7.55 -12.05
N TRP A 36 -10.11 7.11 -11.71
CA TRP A 36 -9.75 5.70 -11.61
C TRP A 36 -10.16 5.07 -10.29
N VAL A 37 -10.30 5.85 -9.22
CA VAL A 37 -10.59 5.36 -7.86
C VAL A 37 -11.83 4.48 -7.84
N LYS A 38 -12.94 4.93 -8.45
CA LYS A 38 -14.19 4.18 -8.47
C LYS A 38 -14.03 2.79 -9.11
N TRP A 39 -13.44 2.73 -10.29
CA TRP A 39 -13.28 1.48 -11.02
C TRP A 39 -12.30 0.52 -10.37
N LEU A 40 -11.18 1.04 -9.88
CA LEU A 40 -10.19 0.26 -9.13
C LEU A 40 -10.76 -0.27 -7.81
N SER A 41 -11.57 0.52 -7.10
CA SER A 41 -12.22 0.08 -5.86
C SER A 41 -13.25 -1.03 -6.12
N ILE A 42 -14.04 -0.92 -7.17
CA ILE A 42 -15.00 -1.97 -7.56
C ILE A 42 -14.25 -3.26 -7.92
N LEU A 43 -13.23 -3.16 -8.77
CA LEU A 43 -12.42 -4.30 -9.17
C LEU A 43 -11.75 -4.96 -7.95
N ALA A 44 -11.15 -4.17 -7.06
CA ALA A 44 -10.54 -4.67 -5.84
C ALA A 44 -11.54 -5.38 -4.93
N ALA A 45 -12.75 -4.81 -4.75
CA ALA A 45 -13.81 -5.43 -3.95
C ALA A 45 -14.25 -6.78 -4.54
N ILE A 46 -14.42 -6.87 -5.87
CA ILE A 46 -14.78 -8.11 -6.56
C ILE A 46 -13.67 -9.16 -6.40
N CYS A 47 -12.41 -8.79 -6.65
CA CYS A 47 -11.27 -9.70 -6.49
C CYS A 47 -11.11 -10.20 -5.04
N LEU A 48 -11.28 -9.32 -4.05
CA LEU A 48 -11.25 -9.69 -2.65
C LEU A 48 -12.39 -10.64 -2.28
N ALA A 49 -13.62 -10.35 -2.74
CA ALA A 49 -14.77 -11.23 -2.47
C ALA A 49 -14.57 -12.62 -3.09
N ILE A 50 -14.22 -12.69 -4.38
CA ILE A 50 -13.99 -13.97 -5.07
C ILE A 50 -12.82 -14.72 -4.43
N GLY A 51 -11.68 -14.06 -4.20
CA GLY A 51 -10.50 -14.68 -3.62
C GLY A 51 -10.74 -15.21 -2.20
N SER A 52 -11.45 -14.43 -1.37
CA SER A 52 -11.79 -14.85 0.00
C SER A 52 -12.79 -16.02 0.01
N ILE A 53 -13.83 -15.96 -0.80
CA ILE A 53 -14.82 -17.05 -0.89
C ILE A 53 -14.14 -18.32 -1.41
N TRP A 54 -13.38 -18.23 -2.48
CA TRP A 54 -12.67 -19.38 -3.04
C TRP A 54 -11.67 -19.98 -2.05
N GLY A 55 -10.83 -19.15 -1.45
CA GLY A 55 -9.79 -19.59 -0.50
C GLY A 55 -10.38 -20.23 0.77
N LEU A 56 -11.42 -19.62 1.35
CA LEU A 56 -11.97 -20.10 2.61
C LEU A 56 -12.97 -21.25 2.46
N ALA A 57 -13.78 -21.27 1.38
CA ALA A 57 -14.84 -22.25 1.21
C ALA A 57 -14.45 -23.43 0.30
N PHE A 58 -13.72 -23.18 -0.79
CA PHE A 58 -13.52 -24.18 -1.84
C PHE A 58 -12.08 -24.74 -1.90
N ALA A 59 -11.07 -24.05 -1.34
CA ALA A 59 -9.70 -24.56 -1.36
C ALA A 59 -9.65 -25.94 -0.64
N PRO A 60 -8.94 -26.95 -1.20
CA PRO A 60 -8.81 -28.24 -0.56
C PRO A 60 -8.07 -28.08 0.78
N PRO A 61 -8.40 -28.90 1.79
CA PRO A 61 -7.65 -28.92 3.04
C PRO A 61 -6.22 -29.43 2.79
N ASP A 62 -5.26 -28.90 3.55
CA ASP A 62 -3.88 -29.39 3.53
C ASP A 62 -3.79 -30.73 4.26
N TYR A 63 -2.88 -31.61 3.82
CA TYR A 63 -2.75 -32.96 4.39
C TYR A 63 -2.17 -32.97 5.80
N LEU A 64 -1.41 -31.94 6.22
CA LEU A 64 -0.87 -31.80 7.59
C LEU A 64 -1.74 -30.92 8.46
N GLN A 65 -2.17 -29.77 7.93
CA GLN A 65 -2.85 -28.73 8.69
C GLN A 65 -4.38 -28.77 8.59
N GLY A 66 -4.92 -29.63 7.73
CA GLY A 66 -6.36 -29.75 7.52
C GLY A 66 -6.98 -28.41 7.06
N ASN A 67 -8.13 -28.06 7.63
CA ASN A 67 -8.85 -26.83 7.30
C ASN A 67 -8.16 -25.56 7.80
N SER A 68 -7.26 -25.66 8.79
CA SER A 68 -6.54 -24.50 9.33
C SER A 68 -5.64 -23.83 8.29
N TYR A 69 -5.18 -24.58 7.29
CA TYR A 69 -4.42 -24.08 6.15
C TYR A 69 -5.13 -22.93 5.42
N ARG A 70 -6.46 -22.93 5.37
CA ARG A 70 -7.24 -21.91 4.65
C ARG A 70 -7.01 -20.48 5.16
N ILE A 71 -6.50 -20.31 6.37
CA ILE A 71 -6.13 -19.00 6.93
C ILE A 71 -5.07 -18.30 6.10
N ILE A 72 -4.22 -19.05 5.37
CA ILE A 72 -3.18 -18.51 4.49
C ILE A 72 -3.73 -17.51 3.46
N PHE A 73 -4.96 -17.74 2.97
CA PHE A 73 -5.59 -16.88 1.95
C PHE A 73 -5.98 -15.48 2.47
N ILE A 74 -6.02 -15.30 3.79
CA ILE A 74 -6.22 -13.99 4.43
C ILE A 74 -4.89 -13.50 5.02
N HIS A 75 -4.19 -14.36 5.76
CA HIS A 75 -2.98 -13.97 6.49
C HIS A 75 -1.86 -13.49 5.55
N VAL A 76 -1.53 -14.27 4.53
CA VAL A 76 -0.39 -13.96 3.64
C VAL A 76 -0.62 -12.68 2.84
N PRO A 77 -1.78 -12.44 2.20
CA PRO A 77 -2.06 -11.16 1.56
C PRO A 77 -2.03 -9.98 2.55
N ALA A 78 -2.62 -10.13 3.75
CA ALA A 78 -2.62 -9.08 4.74
C ALA A 78 -1.20 -8.73 5.21
N ALA A 79 -0.37 -9.73 5.52
CA ALA A 79 1.01 -9.54 5.93
C ALA A 79 1.86 -8.89 4.81
N SER A 80 1.75 -9.40 3.58
CA SER A 80 2.50 -8.87 2.44
C SER A 80 2.14 -7.42 2.13
N LEU A 81 0.84 -7.08 2.17
CA LEU A 81 0.37 -5.71 1.96
C LEU A 81 0.78 -4.80 3.12
N ALA A 82 0.72 -5.27 4.38
CA ALA A 82 1.20 -4.50 5.53
C ALA A 82 2.67 -4.11 5.35
N ILE A 83 3.55 -5.08 5.06
CA ILE A 83 4.98 -4.83 4.83
C ILE A 83 5.17 -3.84 3.66
N SER A 84 4.45 -4.03 2.55
CA SER A 84 4.52 -3.16 1.38
C SER A 84 4.10 -1.73 1.70
N ILE A 85 3.04 -1.53 2.48
CA ILE A 85 2.59 -0.21 2.91
C ILE A 85 3.62 0.45 3.83
N TYR A 86 4.18 -0.26 4.80
CA TYR A 86 5.21 0.32 5.68
C TYR A 86 6.48 0.69 4.90
N PHE A 87 6.88 -0.11 3.94
CA PHE A 87 7.97 0.27 3.02
C PHE A 87 7.62 1.53 2.22
N ALA A 88 6.41 1.61 1.66
CA ALA A 88 5.95 2.80 0.95
C ALA A 88 5.90 4.03 1.86
N LEU A 89 5.47 3.90 3.12
CA LEU A 89 5.47 4.98 4.10
C LEU A 89 6.89 5.50 4.37
N ALA A 90 7.88 4.61 4.48
CA ALA A 90 9.28 4.99 4.65
C ALA A 90 9.78 5.78 3.44
N VAL A 91 9.51 5.31 2.21
CA VAL A 91 9.89 6.01 0.96
C VAL A 91 9.21 7.37 0.88
N LEU A 92 7.90 7.44 1.12
CA LEU A 92 7.15 8.70 1.12
C LEU A 92 7.66 9.68 2.19
N GLY A 93 8.06 9.17 3.35
CA GLY A 93 8.69 9.95 4.42
C GLY A 93 10.00 10.58 3.94
N VAL A 94 10.88 9.82 3.30
CA VAL A 94 12.13 10.32 2.73
C VAL A 94 11.86 11.38 1.66
N ILE A 95 10.92 11.12 0.74
CA ILE A 95 10.53 12.07 -0.31
C ILE A 95 10.04 13.38 0.30
N PHE A 96 9.20 13.31 1.32
CA PHE A 96 8.72 14.50 2.01
C PHE A 96 9.83 15.24 2.75
N MET A 97 10.73 14.54 3.44
CA MET A 97 11.82 15.16 4.20
C MET A 97 12.84 15.85 3.29
N VAL A 98 13.22 15.21 2.19
CA VAL A 98 14.27 15.70 1.27
C VAL A 98 13.72 16.76 0.33
N TRP A 99 12.64 16.48 -0.37
CA TRP A 99 12.10 17.35 -1.43
C TRP A 99 10.91 18.22 -1.00
N LYS A 100 10.41 18.05 0.24
CA LYS A 100 9.27 18.81 0.78
C LYS A 100 8.00 18.70 -0.09
N ILE A 101 7.80 17.58 -0.78
CA ILE A 101 6.64 17.35 -1.64
C ILE A 101 5.41 17.03 -0.75
N LYS A 102 4.48 17.97 -0.63
CA LYS A 102 3.28 17.86 0.22
C LYS A 102 2.41 16.67 -0.15
N THR A 103 2.30 16.31 -1.43
CA THR A 103 1.53 15.15 -1.88
C THR A 103 2.05 13.84 -1.27
N ALA A 104 3.37 13.68 -1.10
CA ALA A 104 3.94 12.51 -0.44
C ALA A 104 3.44 12.36 1.02
N SER A 105 3.40 13.48 1.77
CA SER A 105 2.86 13.48 3.13
C SER A 105 1.36 13.13 3.17
N LEU A 106 0.56 13.68 2.25
CA LEU A 106 -0.88 13.39 2.19
C LEU A 106 -1.15 11.91 1.85
N VAL A 107 -0.39 11.35 0.90
CA VAL A 107 -0.49 9.92 0.56
C VAL A 107 -0.06 9.05 1.74
N ALA A 108 1.02 9.40 2.44
CA ALA A 108 1.47 8.68 3.63
C ALA A 108 0.40 8.68 4.73
N GLN A 109 -0.21 9.84 5.02
CA GLN A 109 -1.30 9.95 5.99
C GLN A 109 -2.52 9.09 5.61
N ALA A 110 -2.85 9.02 4.31
CA ALA A 110 -3.94 8.18 3.84
C ALA A 110 -3.62 6.68 3.92
N LEU A 111 -2.37 6.27 3.69
CA LEU A 111 -1.95 4.86 3.74
C LEU A 111 -1.79 4.32 5.16
N ALA A 112 -1.38 5.14 6.12
CA ALA A 112 -1.07 4.71 7.47
C ALA A 112 -2.20 3.91 8.16
N PRO A 113 -3.48 4.34 8.16
CA PRO A 113 -4.57 3.58 8.78
C PRO A 113 -4.80 2.22 8.10
N PHE A 114 -4.60 2.12 6.79
CA PHE A 114 -4.69 0.83 6.09
C PHE A 114 -3.55 -0.11 6.46
N GLY A 115 -2.32 0.41 6.55
CA GLY A 115 -1.17 -0.37 7.03
C GLY A 115 -1.41 -0.90 8.44
N PHE A 116 -1.92 -0.07 9.35
CA PHE A 116 -2.29 -0.47 10.70
C PHE A 116 -3.35 -1.58 10.71
N LEU A 117 -4.44 -1.40 9.96
CA LEU A 117 -5.52 -2.40 9.87
C LEU A 117 -4.99 -3.75 9.36
N LEU A 118 -4.17 -3.75 8.31
CA LEU A 118 -3.58 -4.97 7.76
C LEU A 118 -2.62 -5.64 8.73
N CYS A 119 -1.86 -4.88 9.52
CA CYS A 119 -1.06 -5.41 10.63
C CYS A 119 -1.93 -6.12 11.66
N VAL A 120 -3.02 -5.50 12.10
CA VAL A 120 -3.95 -6.12 13.07
C VAL A 120 -4.53 -7.40 12.51
N ILE A 121 -5.01 -7.41 11.24
CA ILE A 121 -5.52 -8.62 10.58
C ILE A 121 -4.45 -9.69 10.52
N SER A 122 -3.22 -9.34 10.14
CA SER A 122 -2.10 -10.28 10.04
C SER A 122 -1.77 -10.89 11.41
N LEU A 123 -1.67 -10.09 12.47
CA LEU A 123 -1.40 -10.58 13.82
C LEU A 123 -2.50 -11.50 14.33
N LEU A 124 -3.77 -11.13 14.16
CA LEU A 124 -4.90 -11.95 14.59
C LEU A 124 -4.97 -13.27 13.84
N THR A 125 -4.90 -13.23 12.51
CA THR A 125 -4.96 -14.44 11.69
C THR A 125 -3.73 -15.32 11.89
N GLY A 126 -2.55 -14.75 12.07
CA GLY A 126 -1.33 -15.47 12.39
C GLY A 126 -1.40 -16.18 13.74
N SER A 127 -1.92 -15.50 14.77
CA SER A 127 -2.12 -16.11 16.10
C SER A 127 -3.12 -17.26 16.04
N ILE A 128 -4.25 -17.10 15.33
CA ILE A 128 -5.24 -18.17 15.17
C ILE A 128 -4.64 -19.37 14.43
N TRP A 129 -3.84 -19.12 13.40
CA TRP A 129 -3.16 -20.17 12.62
C TRP A 129 -2.05 -20.86 13.41
N ALA A 130 -1.36 -20.14 14.29
CA ALA A 130 -0.29 -20.67 15.13
C ALA A 130 -0.81 -21.79 16.06
N LYS A 131 -2.02 -21.66 16.61
CA LYS A 131 -2.57 -22.60 17.58
C LYS A 131 -2.65 -24.04 17.08
N PRO A 132 -3.25 -24.36 15.92
CA PRO A 132 -3.28 -25.72 15.40
C PRO A 132 -1.92 -26.19 14.86
N THR A 133 -1.03 -25.27 14.48
CA THR A 133 0.27 -25.59 13.88
C THR A 133 1.34 -25.85 14.92
N TRP A 134 1.42 -25.02 15.97
CA TRP A 134 2.47 -25.02 16.99
C TRP A 134 1.96 -25.22 18.41
N GLY A 135 0.66 -25.40 18.62
CA GLY A 135 0.05 -25.65 19.92
C GLY A 135 -0.17 -24.42 20.79
N THR A 136 0.29 -23.24 20.36
CA THR A 136 0.12 -21.96 21.10
C THR A 136 -0.28 -20.85 20.17
N TYR A 137 -1.00 -19.84 20.69
CA TYR A 137 -1.38 -18.66 19.92
C TYR A 137 -0.23 -17.68 19.73
N TRP A 138 0.71 -17.65 20.67
CA TRP A 138 1.81 -16.70 20.70
C TRP A 138 3.00 -17.22 21.48
N VAL A 139 4.19 -16.93 21.00
CA VAL A 139 5.46 -17.19 21.71
C VAL A 139 6.26 -15.89 21.70
N TRP A 140 6.81 -15.51 22.86
CA TRP A 140 7.73 -14.40 22.99
C TRP A 140 9.17 -14.93 22.84
N ASP A 141 9.68 -14.85 21.64
CA ASP A 141 11.06 -15.24 21.32
C ASP A 141 11.80 -14.18 20.52
#